data_bd9518feaf96fa087ee58d8f4cc17f01
#
_entry.id   bd9518feaf96fa087ee58d8f4cc17f01
#
_cell.length_a   1.000
_cell.length_b   1.000
_cell.length_c   1.000
_cell.angle_alpha   90.00
_cell.angle_beta   90.00
_cell.angle_gamma   90.00
#
_symmetry.space_group_name_H-M   'P 1'
#
loop_
_entity.id
_entity.type
_entity.pdbx_description
1 polymer ?
#
loop_
_entity_poly.entity_id
_entity_poly.type
_entity_poly.pdbx_seq_one_letter_code
_entity_poly.pdbx_strand_id
1 'polypeptide(L)'
;LLFKKLFPYTLAACFALGTLPLSAAAQTGETRQRQVAQTTKTFERSPLDDDDPVIISEASAADIKASKPTITSAAASAGNPQFQQLMMAAIDQRLGSPYHWGSEGPNSFDCSGFVWSTFQSVGIDFERGSARTLWGRFAAPEPGEQYKFGTLVFFSNLAHVGIVADEHGFYHASRHHGVVYSPFNDYWLARIDGFRKVPTATPLTTD
;
A
#
# COMPACT_ATOMS: atom_id res chain seq x y z
N LEU A 1 30.12 -8.97 49.00
CA LEU A 1 29.80 -7.90 49.95
C LEU A 1 28.44 -7.30 49.60
N LEU A 2 27.53 -7.53 50.54
CA LEU A 2 26.16 -7.02 50.63
C LEU A 2 26.15 -5.48 50.80
N PHE A 3 25.15 -4.81 50.18
CA PHE A 3 24.47 -3.73 50.86
C PHE A 3 23.01 -3.62 50.39
N LYS A 4 22.13 -4.13 51.23
CA LYS A 4 20.70 -3.78 51.30
C LYS A 4 20.57 -2.37 51.85
N LYS A 5 19.69 -1.54 51.26
CA LYS A 5 19.06 -0.44 51.99
C LYS A 5 17.56 -0.42 51.68
N LEU A 6 16.80 -0.89 52.66
CA LEU A 6 15.41 -0.57 52.93
C LEU A 6 15.30 0.88 53.44
N PHE A 7 14.25 1.62 53.05
CA PHE A 7 13.68 2.71 53.86
C PHE A 7 12.15 2.81 53.59
N PRO A 8 11.40 3.28 54.61
CA PRO A 8 10.07 2.78 54.86
C PRO A 8 8.94 3.79 54.53
N TYR A 9 7.75 3.26 54.68
CA TYR A 9 6.42 3.89 54.66
C TYR A 9 6.30 5.16 55.49
N THR A 10 5.53 6.17 54.99
CA THR A 10 4.68 7.02 55.83
C THR A 10 3.34 7.25 55.16
N LEU A 11 2.35 6.82 55.91
CA LEU A 11 0.91 6.99 55.72
C LEU A 11 0.55 8.42 56.19
N ALA A 12 -0.25 9.15 55.39
CA ALA A 12 -1.00 10.29 55.92
C ALA A 12 -2.35 10.36 55.22
N ALA A 13 -3.37 9.99 55.96
CA ALA A 13 -4.78 10.21 55.65
C ALA A 13 -5.17 11.63 56.03
N CYS A 14 -5.90 12.34 55.19
CA CYS A 14 -6.71 13.48 55.62
C CYS A 14 -8.09 13.42 54.95
N PHE A 15 -9.05 13.16 55.82
CA PHE A 15 -10.48 13.34 55.63
C PHE A 15 -10.80 14.83 55.58
N ALA A 16 -11.60 15.26 54.62
CA ALA A 16 -12.41 16.48 54.73
C ALA A 16 -13.77 16.28 54.04
N LEU A 17 -14.78 16.20 54.88
CA LEU A 17 -16.20 16.36 54.52
C LEU A 17 -16.46 17.83 54.15
N GLY A 18 -17.27 18.04 53.12
CA GLY A 18 -17.77 19.36 52.71
C GLY A 18 -19.04 19.23 51.86
N THR A 19 -20.13 19.20 52.48
CA THR A 19 -21.53 19.67 52.27
C THR A 19 -21.94 20.17 50.89
N LEU A 20 -23.06 19.58 50.42
CA LEU A 20 -23.93 20.06 49.36
C LEU A 20 -24.73 21.31 49.76
N PRO A 21 -25.18 22.12 48.81
CA PRO A 21 -26.54 22.58 48.86
C PRO A 21 -27.35 22.22 47.60
N LEU A 22 -28.57 21.81 47.89
CA LEU A 22 -29.74 21.64 47.06
C LEU A 22 -30.34 23.00 46.73
N SER A 23 -30.62 23.34 45.47
CA SER A 23 -31.62 24.35 45.13
C SER A 23 -32.22 24.14 43.74
N ALA A 24 -33.37 23.83 43.70
CA ALA A 24 -34.68 24.04 43.09
C ALA A 24 -34.72 24.74 41.69
N ALA A 25 -35.37 23.99 40.83
CA ALA A 25 -36.34 24.28 39.80
C ALA A 25 -36.53 25.68 39.19
N ALA A 26 -36.47 25.72 37.84
CA ALA A 26 -37.51 26.41 37.04
C ALA A 26 -37.52 25.79 35.63
N GLN A 27 -38.72 25.30 35.27
CA GLN A 27 -39.11 24.90 33.90
C GLN A 27 -39.28 26.14 33.03
N THR A 28 -38.94 26.08 31.76
CA THR A 28 -39.79 26.45 30.61
C THR A 28 -39.02 26.36 29.30
N GLY A 29 -39.67 25.87 28.25
CA GLY A 29 -39.29 26.14 26.84
C GLY A 29 -38.92 24.91 26.01
N GLU A 30 -39.94 24.19 25.53
CA GLU A 30 -39.82 23.28 24.39
C GLU A 30 -39.23 23.99 23.18
N THR A 31 -38.09 23.49 22.68
CA THR A 31 -37.79 23.58 21.26
C THR A 31 -37.21 22.24 20.83
N ARG A 32 -38.05 21.50 20.16
CA ARG A 32 -37.78 20.20 19.55
C ARG A 32 -36.78 20.37 18.39
N GLN A 33 -35.51 20.42 18.70
CA GLN A 33 -34.48 20.28 17.68
C GLN A 33 -34.23 18.79 17.44
N ARG A 34 -34.64 18.39 16.24
CA ARG A 34 -34.41 17.10 15.62
C ARG A 34 -32.90 16.86 15.54
N GLN A 35 -32.33 16.13 16.48
CA GLN A 35 -30.98 15.62 16.40
C GLN A 35 -30.92 14.59 15.26
N VAL A 36 -30.37 15.01 14.14
CA VAL A 36 -29.85 14.11 13.12
C VAL A 36 -28.66 13.41 13.76
N ALA A 37 -28.83 12.13 14.08
CA ALA A 37 -27.73 11.28 14.50
C ALA A 37 -26.70 11.21 13.34
N GLN A 38 -25.68 12.03 13.41
CA GLN A 38 -24.48 11.82 12.60
C GLN A 38 -23.77 10.62 13.21
N THR A 39 -23.98 9.46 12.60
CA THR A 39 -23.12 8.30 12.79
C THR A 39 -21.77 8.66 12.18
N THR A 40 -20.90 9.26 12.96
CA THR A 40 -19.47 9.32 12.65
C THR A 40 -18.95 7.88 12.71
N LYS A 41 -18.92 7.21 11.55
CA LYS A 41 -18.06 6.06 11.37
C LYS A 41 -16.64 6.55 11.63
N THR A 42 -16.12 6.24 12.81
CA THR A 42 -14.70 6.35 13.10
C THR A 42 -14.00 5.42 12.10
N PHE A 43 -13.46 6.01 11.04
CA PHE A 43 -12.59 5.31 10.11
C PHE A 43 -11.31 5.03 10.88
N GLU A 44 -11.10 3.78 11.26
CA GLU A 44 -9.84 3.35 11.85
C GLU A 44 -8.70 3.67 10.87
N ARG A 45 -7.88 4.63 11.27
CA ARG A 45 -6.70 5.06 10.53
C ARG A 45 -5.73 3.89 10.42
N SER A 46 -5.58 3.38 9.21
CA SER A 46 -4.62 2.31 8.91
C SER A 46 -3.18 2.80 9.14
N PRO A 47 -2.25 1.95 9.64
CA PRO A 47 -0.87 2.33 9.93
C PRO A 47 -0.03 2.86 8.76
N LEU A 48 -0.61 2.98 7.56
CA LEU A 48 0.04 3.45 6.33
C LEU A 48 -0.29 4.93 5.99
N ASP A 49 -0.86 5.70 6.94
CA ASP A 49 -1.25 7.10 6.72
C ASP A 49 -0.09 8.11 6.87
N ASP A 50 1.15 7.65 6.86
CA ASP A 50 2.31 8.53 6.90
C ASP A 50 2.61 9.12 5.51
N ASP A 51 2.93 10.41 5.48
CA ASP A 51 3.20 11.23 4.30
C ASP A 51 4.16 10.54 3.30
N ASP A 52 3.61 10.14 2.16
CA ASP A 52 4.32 9.53 1.04
C ASP A 52 5.10 10.64 0.29
N PRO A 53 6.43 10.71 0.36
CA PRO A 53 7.17 11.73 -0.40
C PRO A 53 7.19 11.35 -1.88
N VAL A 54 6.34 12.00 -2.67
CA VAL A 54 6.24 11.76 -4.12
C VAL A 54 7.02 12.81 -4.89
N ILE A 55 7.86 12.37 -5.81
CA ILE A 55 8.41 13.20 -6.88
C ILE A 55 7.48 13.03 -8.08
N ILE A 56 6.68 14.05 -8.38
CA ILE A 56 5.84 14.09 -9.58
C ILE A 56 6.76 14.38 -10.77
N SER A 57 7.00 13.35 -11.59
CA SER A 57 7.57 13.55 -12.93
C SER A 57 6.40 13.82 -13.89
N GLU A 58 6.28 15.03 -14.39
CA GLU A 58 5.33 15.37 -15.45
C GLU A 58 5.77 14.73 -16.77
N ALA A 59 5.23 13.56 -17.08
CA ALA A 59 5.35 12.95 -18.41
C ALA A 59 4.06 13.25 -19.19
N SER A 60 4.22 13.97 -20.29
CA SER A 60 3.17 14.36 -21.23
C SER A 60 2.38 13.18 -21.78
N ALA A 61 1.06 13.20 -21.61
CA ALA A 61 0.14 12.26 -22.20
C ALA A 61 0.00 12.57 -23.71
N ALA A 62 0.55 11.70 -24.56
CA ALA A 62 0.26 11.66 -25.97
C ALA A 62 -0.64 10.46 -26.27
N ASP A 63 -1.74 10.69 -26.97
CA ASP A 63 -2.77 9.74 -27.39
C ASP A 63 -2.19 8.48 -28.06
N ILE A 64 -2.35 7.33 -27.42
CA ILE A 64 -2.12 6.02 -28.05
C ILE A 64 -3.40 5.21 -27.98
N LYS A 65 -4.00 5.03 -29.16
CA LYS A 65 -5.21 4.23 -29.40
C LYS A 65 -4.92 2.76 -29.12
N ALA A 66 -5.59 2.20 -28.09
CA ALA A 66 -5.35 0.85 -27.60
C ALA A 66 -5.77 -0.23 -28.58
N SER A 67 -4.81 -0.94 -29.15
CA SER A 67 -4.97 -2.30 -29.66
C SER A 67 -4.30 -3.25 -28.65
N LYS A 68 -5.06 -4.25 -28.17
CA LYS A 68 -4.56 -5.26 -27.22
C LYS A 68 -3.46 -6.08 -27.89
N PRO A 69 -2.18 -6.02 -27.48
CA PRO A 69 -1.12 -6.83 -28.07
C PRO A 69 -1.30 -8.29 -27.61
N THR A 70 -1.40 -9.20 -28.57
CA THR A 70 -1.34 -10.64 -28.28
C THR A 70 0.13 -11.04 -28.17
N ILE A 71 0.58 -11.33 -26.94
CA ILE A 71 1.96 -11.79 -26.68
C ILE A 71 1.99 -13.31 -26.90
N THR A 72 2.87 -13.77 -27.76
CA THR A 72 3.26 -15.18 -27.80
C THR A 72 4.05 -15.53 -26.52
N SER A 73 3.83 -16.70 -25.95
CA SER A 73 4.42 -17.18 -24.68
C SER A 73 5.94 -16.99 -24.58
N ALA A 74 6.66 -16.94 -25.69
CA ALA A 74 8.11 -16.70 -25.73
C ALA A 74 8.54 -15.26 -25.37
N ALA A 75 7.62 -14.27 -25.42
CA ALA A 75 7.93 -12.87 -25.14
C ALA A 75 7.87 -12.52 -23.63
N ALA A 76 7.31 -13.38 -22.80
CA ALA A 76 7.01 -13.09 -21.41
C ALA A 76 8.18 -13.34 -20.42
N SER A 77 9.44 -13.21 -20.85
CA SER A 77 10.61 -13.31 -19.97
C SER A 77 11.01 -11.93 -19.44
N ALA A 78 11.21 -11.80 -18.12
CA ALA A 78 11.59 -10.54 -17.47
C ALA A 78 12.89 -9.91 -18.03
N GLY A 79 13.76 -10.70 -18.69
CA GLY A 79 14.94 -10.23 -19.41
C GLY A 79 14.69 -9.86 -20.88
N ASN A 80 13.48 -10.05 -21.42
CA ASN A 80 13.15 -9.73 -22.79
C ASN A 80 12.80 -8.24 -22.93
N PRO A 81 13.49 -7.47 -23.79
CA PRO A 81 13.22 -6.05 -23.99
C PRO A 81 11.76 -5.76 -24.39
N GLN A 82 11.14 -6.64 -25.18
CA GLN A 82 9.73 -6.49 -25.59
C GLN A 82 8.79 -6.62 -24.39
N PHE A 83 9.05 -7.57 -23.48
CA PHE A 83 8.28 -7.70 -22.24
C PHE A 83 8.41 -6.46 -21.37
N GLN A 84 9.62 -5.92 -21.22
CA GLN A 84 9.85 -4.70 -20.45
C GLN A 84 9.11 -3.50 -21.04
N GLN A 85 9.10 -3.34 -22.37
CA GLN A 85 8.35 -2.28 -23.06
C GLN A 85 6.84 -2.41 -22.83
N LEU A 86 6.30 -3.62 -22.91
CA LEU A 86 4.87 -3.85 -22.67
C LEU A 86 4.47 -3.61 -21.22
N MET A 87 5.30 -4.05 -20.27
CA MET A 87 5.08 -3.77 -18.84
C MET A 87 5.13 -2.28 -18.56
N MET A 88 6.12 -1.56 -19.12
CA MET A 88 6.22 -0.11 -18.95
C MET A 88 4.99 0.59 -19.54
N ALA A 89 4.57 0.26 -20.76
CA ALA A 89 3.37 0.80 -21.36
C ALA A 89 2.11 0.50 -20.53
N ALA A 90 2.03 -0.69 -19.93
CA ALA A 90 0.94 -1.03 -19.02
C ALA A 90 0.95 -0.21 -17.72
N ILE A 91 2.11 0.09 -17.18
CA ILE A 91 2.28 0.97 -16.01
C ILE A 91 1.90 2.40 -16.38
N ASP A 92 2.42 2.93 -17.49
CA ASP A 92 2.17 4.30 -17.96
C ASP A 92 0.67 4.59 -18.15
N GLN A 93 -0.09 3.62 -18.69
CA GLN A 93 -1.55 3.74 -18.81
C GLN A 93 -2.29 3.86 -17.47
N ARG A 94 -1.67 3.50 -16.37
CA ARG A 94 -2.23 3.52 -15.01
C ARG A 94 -1.73 4.66 -14.16
N LEU A 95 -0.63 5.31 -14.55
CA LEU A 95 -0.07 6.44 -13.81
C LEU A 95 -1.12 7.52 -13.57
N GLY A 96 -1.16 8.06 -12.36
CA GLY A 96 -2.13 9.08 -11.95
C GLY A 96 -3.53 8.55 -11.65
N SER A 97 -3.85 7.26 -11.91
CA SER A 97 -5.14 6.69 -11.52
C SER A 97 -5.31 6.72 -10.00
N PRO A 98 -6.49 7.14 -9.48
CA PRO A 98 -6.69 7.29 -8.05
C PRO A 98 -6.66 5.94 -7.31
N TYR A 99 -6.29 6.00 -6.03
CA TYR A 99 -6.36 4.84 -5.15
C TYR A 99 -7.81 4.59 -4.71
N HIS A 100 -8.24 3.35 -4.78
CA HIS A 100 -9.47 2.90 -4.13
C HIS A 100 -9.27 1.47 -3.60
N TRP A 101 -9.55 1.27 -2.31
CA TRP A 101 -9.39 -0.02 -1.65
C TRP A 101 -10.21 -1.13 -2.35
N GLY A 102 -9.56 -2.25 -2.65
CA GLY A 102 -10.18 -3.39 -3.32
C GLY A 102 -10.36 -3.22 -4.83
N SER A 103 -9.94 -2.10 -5.41
CA SER A 103 -10.07 -1.84 -6.84
C SER A 103 -8.88 -2.41 -7.63
N GLU A 104 -9.18 -2.89 -8.84
CA GLU A 104 -8.23 -3.53 -9.76
C GLU A 104 -8.24 -2.92 -11.17
N GLY A 105 -8.89 -1.76 -11.29
CA GLY A 105 -8.99 -0.99 -12.54
C GLY A 105 -10.39 -1.00 -13.16
N PRO A 106 -10.56 -0.39 -14.34
CA PRO A 106 -9.56 0.40 -15.05
C PRO A 106 -9.33 1.83 -14.50
N ASN A 107 -10.29 2.37 -13.70
CA ASN A 107 -10.33 3.78 -13.33
C ASN A 107 -9.67 4.08 -11.96
N SER A 108 -9.42 3.07 -11.16
CA SER A 108 -8.79 3.18 -9.85
C SER A 108 -8.13 1.87 -9.46
N PHE A 109 -7.18 1.89 -8.53
CA PHE A 109 -6.45 0.70 -8.11
C PHE A 109 -6.17 0.73 -6.61
N ASP A 110 -6.16 -0.44 -5.96
CA ASP A 110 -5.37 -0.63 -4.74
C ASP A 110 -3.96 -1.12 -5.08
N CYS A 111 -3.08 -1.25 -4.09
CA CYS A 111 -1.68 -1.63 -4.31
C CYS A 111 -1.54 -2.97 -5.04
N SER A 112 -2.25 -3.99 -4.61
CA SER A 112 -2.20 -5.32 -5.21
C SER A 112 -3.04 -5.44 -6.49
N GLY A 113 -4.09 -4.61 -6.63
CA GLY A 113 -4.88 -4.50 -7.85
C GLY A 113 -4.11 -3.86 -9.00
N PHE A 114 -3.32 -2.84 -8.71
CA PHE A 114 -2.38 -2.26 -9.66
C PHE A 114 -1.39 -3.32 -10.17
N VAL A 115 -0.74 -4.06 -9.25
CA VAL A 115 0.19 -5.14 -9.61
C VAL A 115 -0.52 -6.18 -10.49
N TRP A 116 -1.64 -6.74 -10.02
CA TRP A 116 -2.39 -7.76 -10.74
C TRP A 116 -2.79 -7.30 -12.15
N SER A 117 -3.44 -6.14 -12.25
CA SER A 117 -3.92 -5.59 -13.52
C SER A 117 -2.78 -5.29 -14.51
N THR A 118 -1.62 -4.85 -14.03
CA THR A 118 -0.44 -4.60 -14.86
C THR A 118 0.08 -5.89 -15.48
N PHE A 119 0.27 -6.94 -14.67
CA PHE A 119 0.72 -8.24 -15.17
C PHE A 119 -0.30 -8.91 -16.11
N GLN A 120 -1.59 -8.85 -15.79
CA GLN A 120 -2.66 -9.33 -16.66
C GLN A 120 -2.62 -8.70 -18.04
N SER A 121 -2.38 -7.40 -18.13
CA SER A 121 -2.37 -6.69 -19.40
C SER A 121 -1.21 -7.07 -20.31
N VAL A 122 -0.17 -7.70 -19.77
CA VAL A 122 0.98 -8.22 -20.54
C VAL A 122 0.98 -9.75 -20.68
N GLY A 123 -0.18 -10.38 -20.37
CA GLY A 123 -0.40 -11.80 -20.58
C GLY A 123 0.17 -12.72 -19.51
N ILE A 124 0.54 -12.18 -18.33
CA ILE A 124 0.92 -12.97 -17.18
C ILE A 124 -0.29 -13.07 -16.25
N ASP A 125 -0.88 -14.25 -16.21
CA ASP A 125 -2.09 -14.52 -15.46
C ASP A 125 -1.76 -15.17 -14.09
N PHE A 126 -2.37 -14.62 -13.04
CA PHE A 126 -2.43 -15.21 -11.72
C PHE A 126 -3.68 -14.72 -10.99
N GLU A 127 -4.13 -15.50 -10.02
CA GLU A 127 -5.32 -15.18 -9.26
C GLU A 127 -5.14 -13.90 -8.45
N ARG A 128 -6.16 -13.02 -8.47
CA ARG A 128 -6.21 -11.79 -7.67
C ARG A 128 -6.07 -12.09 -6.19
N GLY A 129 -5.24 -11.34 -5.50
CA GLY A 129 -5.01 -11.49 -4.06
C GLY A 129 -4.50 -10.20 -3.43
N SER A 130 -4.50 -10.15 -2.10
CA SER A 130 -3.86 -9.08 -1.33
C SER A 130 -2.34 -9.13 -1.46
N ALA A 131 -1.64 -8.08 -1.00
CA ALA A 131 -0.18 -8.08 -0.93
C ALA A 131 0.34 -9.32 -0.16
N ARG A 132 -0.26 -9.65 0.97
CA ARG A 132 0.08 -10.85 1.76
C ARG A 132 -0.14 -12.16 0.99
N THR A 133 -1.20 -12.25 0.20
CA THR A 133 -1.47 -13.42 -0.66
C THR A 133 -0.41 -13.54 -1.75
N LEU A 134 -0.04 -12.44 -2.40
CA LEU A 134 1.00 -12.43 -3.43
C LEU A 134 2.37 -12.79 -2.85
N TRP A 135 2.68 -12.32 -1.64
CA TRP A 135 3.88 -12.72 -0.92
C TRP A 135 4.01 -14.22 -0.73
N GLY A 136 2.94 -14.88 -0.31
CA GLY A 136 2.92 -16.35 -0.09
C GLY A 136 2.92 -17.16 -1.38
N ARG A 137 2.48 -16.54 -2.49
CA ARG A 137 2.35 -17.20 -3.80
C ARG A 137 3.65 -17.27 -4.57
N PHE A 138 4.47 -16.23 -4.51
CA PHE A 138 5.65 -16.09 -5.35
C PHE A 138 6.94 -16.37 -4.58
N ALA A 139 7.93 -16.92 -5.27
CA ALA A 139 9.25 -17.18 -4.73
C ALA A 139 10.07 -15.87 -4.59
N ALA A 140 11.06 -15.88 -3.72
CA ALA A 140 12.05 -14.83 -3.67
C ALA A 140 12.85 -14.79 -4.99
N PRO A 141 13.31 -13.60 -5.45
CA PRO A 141 14.25 -13.51 -6.56
C PRO A 141 15.60 -14.12 -6.18
N GLU A 142 16.39 -14.48 -7.18
CA GLU A 142 17.79 -14.89 -6.98
C GLU A 142 18.62 -13.73 -6.36
N PRO A 143 19.70 -14.04 -5.63
CA PRO A 143 20.58 -13.02 -5.08
C PRO A 143 21.06 -12.04 -6.16
N GLY A 144 20.87 -10.73 -5.90
CA GLY A 144 21.21 -9.66 -6.85
C GLY A 144 20.11 -9.33 -7.87
N GLU A 145 18.98 -10.04 -7.86
CA GLU A 145 17.85 -9.78 -8.77
C GLU A 145 16.73 -8.94 -8.15
N GLN A 146 16.83 -8.59 -6.87
CA GLN A 146 15.76 -7.90 -6.14
C GLN A 146 15.36 -6.56 -6.75
N TYR A 147 16.28 -5.85 -7.37
CA TYR A 147 16.02 -4.55 -8.01
C TYR A 147 15.84 -4.64 -9.53
N LYS A 148 15.68 -5.83 -10.08
CA LYS A 148 15.35 -5.97 -11.50
C LYS A 148 13.92 -5.52 -11.78
N PHE A 149 13.72 -4.86 -12.91
CA PHE A 149 12.41 -4.41 -13.38
C PHE A 149 11.37 -5.53 -13.37
N GLY A 150 10.18 -5.23 -12.82
CA GLY A 150 9.07 -6.18 -12.71
C GLY A 150 9.12 -7.09 -11.47
N THR A 151 10.18 -7.04 -10.65
CA THR A 151 10.20 -7.68 -9.34
C THR A 151 9.17 -6.99 -8.43
N LEU A 152 8.48 -7.73 -7.58
CA LEU A 152 7.59 -7.17 -6.58
C LEU A 152 8.35 -6.82 -5.31
N VAL A 153 8.13 -5.63 -4.78
CA VAL A 153 8.64 -5.19 -3.48
C VAL A 153 7.49 -5.05 -2.50
N PHE A 154 7.69 -5.53 -1.26
CA PHE A 154 6.68 -5.55 -0.22
C PHE A 154 7.12 -4.74 0.99
N PHE A 155 6.13 -4.09 1.65
CA PHE A 155 6.38 -3.14 2.72
C PHE A 155 5.40 -3.30 3.89
N SER A 156 5.84 -2.83 5.08
CA SER A 156 4.98 -2.59 6.24
C SER A 156 4.20 -3.83 6.69
N ASN A 157 4.90 -4.94 6.97
CA ASN A 157 4.32 -6.22 7.36
C ASN A 157 3.38 -6.80 6.28
N LEU A 158 3.77 -6.71 5.02
CA LEU A 158 3.02 -7.19 3.85
C LEU A 158 1.68 -6.47 3.66
N ALA A 159 1.56 -5.24 4.15
CA ALA A 159 0.35 -4.44 3.96
C ALA A 159 0.36 -3.67 2.63
N HIS A 160 1.52 -3.56 1.98
CA HIS A 160 1.69 -2.84 0.72
C HIS A 160 2.59 -3.60 -0.25
N VAL A 161 2.41 -3.35 -1.55
CA VAL A 161 3.20 -3.96 -2.62
C VAL A 161 3.33 -2.99 -3.80
N GLY A 162 4.51 -3.02 -4.44
CA GLY A 162 4.80 -2.29 -5.66
C GLY A 162 5.58 -3.13 -6.68
N ILE A 163 5.82 -2.56 -7.85
CA ILE A 163 6.60 -3.13 -8.95
C ILE A 163 7.92 -2.37 -9.03
N VAL A 164 9.04 -3.03 -8.82
CA VAL A 164 10.37 -2.43 -8.94
C VAL A 164 10.58 -1.89 -10.35
N ALA A 165 11.02 -0.63 -10.44
CA ALA A 165 11.48 -0.01 -11.68
C ALA A 165 12.97 -0.32 -11.92
N ASP A 166 13.79 -0.07 -10.93
CA ASP A 166 15.24 -0.29 -10.91
C ASP A 166 15.74 -0.19 -9.45
N GLU A 167 17.05 -0.02 -9.25
CA GLU A 167 17.66 0.18 -7.93
C GLU A 167 17.29 1.52 -7.28
N HIS A 168 16.69 2.44 -8.01
CA HIS A 168 16.35 3.79 -7.52
C HIS A 168 14.90 3.91 -7.05
N GLY A 169 13.97 3.06 -7.54
CA GLY A 169 12.58 3.18 -7.15
C GLY A 169 11.64 2.13 -7.70
N PHE A 170 10.35 2.37 -7.47
CA PHE A 170 9.28 1.43 -7.77
C PHE A 170 7.97 2.15 -8.10
N TYR A 171 7.08 1.47 -8.80
CA TYR A 171 5.71 1.91 -9.09
C TYR A 171 4.74 1.25 -8.12
N HIS A 172 3.78 2.02 -7.61
CA HIS A 172 2.74 1.50 -6.71
C HIS A 172 1.47 2.35 -6.76
N ALA A 173 0.36 1.85 -6.23
CA ALA A 173 -0.83 2.64 -5.96
C ALA A 173 -0.76 3.20 -4.53
N SER A 174 -0.35 4.45 -4.40
CA SER A 174 -0.32 5.22 -3.15
C SER A 174 -1.73 5.62 -2.75
N ARG A 175 -2.06 5.58 -1.44
CA ARG A 175 -3.36 6.00 -0.93
C ARG A 175 -3.65 7.48 -1.16
N HIS A 176 -2.62 8.30 -1.15
CA HIS A 176 -2.75 9.76 -1.24
C HIS A 176 -2.54 10.28 -2.66
N HIS A 177 -1.74 9.58 -3.46
CA HIS A 177 -1.29 10.07 -4.76
C HIS A 177 -1.73 9.22 -5.94
N GLY A 178 -2.44 8.11 -5.68
CA GLY A 178 -2.82 7.17 -6.74
C GLY A 178 -1.63 6.36 -7.26
N VAL A 179 -1.67 5.96 -8.51
CA VAL A 179 -0.58 5.20 -9.13
C VAL A 179 0.58 6.12 -9.47
N VAL A 180 1.73 5.90 -8.83
CA VAL A 180 2.91 6.77 -8.91
C VAL A 180 4.21 5.97 -8.91
N TYR A 181 5.29 6.63 -9.34
CA TYR A 181 6.67 6.22 -9.05
C TYR A 181 7.10 6.80 -7.70
N SER A 182 7.74 6.00 -6.87
CA SER A 182 8.38 6.45 -5.62
C SER A 182 9.83 6.00 -5.57
N PRO A 183 10.77 6.89 -5.14
CA PRO A 183 12.17 6.51 -4.98
C PRO A 183 12.36 5.65 -3.74
N PHE A 184 13.35 4.76 -3.75
CA PHE A 184 13.82 4.04 -2.56
C PHE A 184 14.60 5.00 -1.63
N ASN A 185 13.88 5.87 -0.92
CA ASN A 185 14.42 6.74 0.11
C ASN A 185 14.41 6.04 1.49
N ASP A 186 14.94 6.70 2.52
CA ASP A 186 15.04 6.16 3.88
C ASP A 186 13.68 5.71 4.44
N TYR A 187 12.59 6.42 4.09
CA TYR A 187 11.23 6.06 4.50
C TYR A 187 10.83 4.68 3.98
N TRP A 188 11.01 4.44 2.67
CA TRP A 188 10.65 3.19 2.04
C TRP A 188 11.63 2.07 2.39
N LEU A 189 12.95 2.35 2.37
CA LEU A 189 13.98 1.36 2.71
C LEU A 189 13.78 0.76 4.11
N ALA A 190 13.43 1.58 5.10
CA ALA A 190 13.17 1.13 6.46
C ALA A 190 11.93 0.24 6.61
N ARG A 191 11.07 0.17 5.59
CA ARG A 191 9.79 -0.55 5.60
C ARG A 191 9.75 -1.77 4.69
N ILE A 192 10.83 -2.05 3.94
CA ILE A 192 10.89 -3.22 3.04
C ILE A 192 10.83 -4.50 3.86
N ASP A 193 9.82 -5.34 3.58
CA ASP A 193 9.74 -6.72 4.08
C ASP A 193 10.53 -7.70 3.20
N GLY A 194 10.70 -7.37 1.92
CA GLY A 194 11.45 -8.16 0.94
C GLY A 194 10.84 -8.13 -0.45
N PHE A 195 11.28 -9.07 -1.28
CA PHE A 195 10.98 -9.09 -2.71
C PHE A 195 10.43 -10.44 -3.14
N ARG A 196 9.60 -10.43 -4.22
CA ARG A 196 9.09 -11.63 -4.87
C ARG A 196 9.15 -11.49 -6.38
N LYS A 197 9.39 -12.62 -7.06
CA LYS A 197 9.46 -12.69 -8.52
C LYS A 197 8.21 -13.37 -9.06
N VAL A 198 7.46 -12.64 -9.90
CA VAL A 198 6.34 -13.24 -10.62
C VAL A 198 6.93 -14.17 -11.69
N PRO A 199 6.51 -15.45 -11.75
CA PRO A 199 6.99 -16.36 -12.79
C PRO A 199 6.57 -15.81 -14.17
N THR A 200 7.54 -15.49 -14.98
CA THR A 200 7.33 -15.26 -16.40
C THR A 200 7.50 -16.60 -17.11
N ALA A 201 6.64 -16.93 -18.07
CA ALA A 201 6.70 -18.21 -18.76
C ALA A 201 8.13 -18.46 -19.28
N THR A 202 8.73 -19.56 -18.87
CA THR A 202 9.99 -20.02 -19.44
C THR A 202 9.74 -20.35 -20.92
N PRO A 203 10.59 -19.89 -21.86
CA PRO A 203 10.49 -20.34 -23.24
C PRO A 203 10.47 -21.86 -23.25
N LEU A 204 9.46 -22.47 -23.89
CA LEU A 204 9.50 -23.89 -24.16
C LEU A 204 10.74 -24.13 -25.02
N THR A 205 11.76 -24.74 -24.44
CA THR A 205 12.87 -25.31 -25.21
C THR A 205 12.26 -26.42 -26.06
N THR A 206 12.05 -26.14 -27.32
CA THR A 206 11.78 -27.21 -28.32
C THR A 206 13.09 -27.95 -28.51
N ASP A 207 13.17 -29.17 -27.93
CA ASP A 207 14.16 -30.19 -28.31
C ASP A 207 13.92 -30.68 -29.72
#